data_29d30f59e8e660ce78af61179768c51b
#
_entry.id   29d30f59e8e660ce78af61179768c51b
#
_cell.length_a   1.000
_cell.length_b   1.000
_cell.length_c   1.000
_cell.angle_alpha   90.00
_cell.angle_beta   90.00
_cell.angle_gamma   90.00
#
_symmetry.space_group_name_H-M   'P 1'
#
loop_
_entity.id
_entity.type
_entity.pdbx_description
1 polymer ?
#
loop_
_entity_poly.entity_id
_entity_poly.type
_entity_poly.pdbx_seq_one_letter_code
_entity_poly.pdbx_strand_id
1 'polypeptide(L)'
;MNSNWNEIGISPADILLPRPEYRENFCVVACDQFTSEPAYWEETESIVGGGYSALRLIYPEIYLNERPEERINEINRNMREYLEQGVFQEYSNSIIYVERTLMDGRLRKGLVLAVDLEKYDYSPQSSSLIRATEGTIESRLPARIRIRRNAPLELPHIMLLIDDREQTVIEPLAEEGLTPVYDLPLMQNGGRVKGFLLDEENQERVFNALSALASPDKQQAKYSLKEPAPLLLYAVGDGNHSLASAKSYWEGLKKTISPEEAKNHPARYALVELVNLHDSSLVFEPIHRVLFNVQPEKILKALEERCGFASEGQGVEIVFNGQSRFVHFARPAHQLSVGTIQKFLDGVLEEFAGARLDYICLLYTSPSPRDLSTSRMPSSA
;
A
#
# COMPACT_ATOMS: atom_id res chain seq x y z
N MET A 1 31.01 -9.14 -1.96
CA MET A 1 31.05 -7.98 -2.91
C MET A 1 30.19 -6.90 -2.30
N ASN A 2 30.57 -5.62 -2.39
CA ASN A 2 29.70 -4.56 -1.86
C ASN A 2 28.51 -4.38 -2.81
N SER A 3 27.37 -4.91 -2.42
CA SER A 3 26.11 -4.75 -3.16
C SER A 3 25.74 -3.27 -3.21
N ASN A 4 25.60 -2.71 -4.42
CA ASN A 4 25.24 -1.30 -4.58
C ASN A 4 23.71 -1.13 -4.61
N TRP A 5 23.09 -1.26 -3.47
CA TRP A 5 21.62 -1.17 -3.29
C TRP A 5 21.04 0.14 -3.84
N ASN A 6 21.81 1.24 -3.86
CA ASN A 6 21.34 2.53 -4.36
C ASN A 6 21.00 2.50 -5.86
N GLU A 7 21.61 1.59 -6.65
CA GLU A 7 21.30 1.47 -8.07
C GLU A 7 19.88 0.96 -8.32
N ILE A 8 19.40 0.07 -7.46
CA ILE A 8 18.06 -0.50 -7.54
C ILE A 8 17.04 0.20 -6.63
N GLY A 9 17.42 1.31 -5.97
CA GLY A 9 16.49 2.19 -5.26
C GLY A 9 15.96 1.67 -3.93
N ILE A 10 16.56 0.62 -3.38
CA ILE A 10 16.23 0.06 -2.06
C ILE A 10 17.50 -0.22 -1.27
N SER A 11 17.38 -0.49 0.01
CA SER A 11 18.50 -0.90 0.88
C SER A 11 18.01 -1.69 2.09
N PRO A 12 18.90 -2.45 2.75
CA PRO A 12 18.69 -2.85 4.13
C PRO A 12 18.41 -1.63 5.02
N ALA A 13 17.74 -1.82 6.14
CA ALA A 13 17.36 -0.78 7.09
C ALA A 13 17.82 -1.13 8.50
N ASP A 14 17.91 -0.11 9.37
CA ASP A 14 18.01 -0.33 10.80
C ASP A 14 16.61 -0.59 11.36
N ILE A 15 16.34 -1.87 11.62
CA ILE A 15 15.00 -2.34 12.00
C ILE A 15 14.92 -2.52 13.53
N LEU A 16 13.93 -1.91 14.12
CA LEU A 16 13.60 -2.00 15.53
C LEU A 16 12.41 -2.93 15.73
N LEU A 17 12.63 -4.04 16.43
CA LEU A 17 11.57 -4.96 16.83
C LEU A 17 11.29 -4.84 18.33
N PRO A 18 10.03 -4.91 18.78
CA PRO A 18 9.76 -4.99 20.20
C PRO A 18 10.45 -6.23 20.81
N ARG A 19 11.04 -6.08 22.00
CA ARG A 19 11.62 -7.21 22.71
C ARG A 19 10.58 -8.28 22.98
N PRO A 20 10.95 -9.55 23.14
CA PRO A 20 10.01 -10.66 23.27
C PRO A 20 8.93 -10.44 24.31
N GLU A 21 9.26 -9.83 25.45
CA GLU A 21 8.34 -9.52 26.56
C GLU A 21 7.29 -8.46 26.22
N TYR A 22 7.48 -7.68 25.15
CA TYR A 22 6.56 -6.61 24.73
C TYR A 22 5.81 -6.93 23.42
N ARG A 23 5.96 -8.14 22.87
CA ARG A 23 5.38 -8.49 21.55
C ARG A 23 3.89 -8.78 21.60
N GLU A 24 3.40 -9.25 22.73
CA GLU A 24 1.97 -9.50 22.89
C GLU A 24 1.18 -8.21 22.70
N ASN A 25 0.19 -8.23 21.83
CA ASN A 25 -0.64 -7.08 21.48
C ASN A 25 0.13 -5.84 20.97
N PHE A 26 1.39 -5.99 20.53
CA PHE A 26 2.16 -4.88 19.98
C PHE A 26 1.69 -4.51 18.59
N CYS A 27 1.47 -5.50 17.72
CA CYS A 27 1.09 -5.27 16.32
C CYS A 27 -0.38 -4.88 16.22
N VAL A 28 -0.63 -3.79 15.50
CA VAL A 28 -1.99 -3.32 15.17
C VAL A 28 -2.14 -3.23 13.64
N VAL A 29 -3.38 -3.13 13.18
CA VAL A 29 -3.67 -2.89 11.75
C VAL A 29 -3.09 -1.54 11.28
N ALA A 30 -2.91 -1.38 9.97
CA ALA A 30 -2.46 -0.12 9.39
C ALA A 30 -3.41 1.04 9.74
N CYS A 31 -2.84 2.23 9.91
CA CYS A 31 -3.56 3.41 10.41
C CYS A 31 -4.68 3.91 9.48
N ASP A 32 -4.69 3.51 8.23
CA ASP A 32 -5.65 3.84 7.19
C ASP A 32 -6.75 2.78 6.99
N GLN A 33 -6.77 1.75 7.84
CA GLN A 33 -7.82 0.74 7.83
C GLN A 33 -8.93 1.07 8.84
N PHE A 34 -10.12 0.49 8.65
CA PHE A 34 -11.28 0.67 9.55
C PHE A 34 -11.60 2.13 9.86
N THR A 35 -11.49 2.99 8.84
CA THR A 35 -11.63 4.47 8.97
C THR A 35 -13.05 4.92 9.29
N SER A 36 -14.05 4.04 9.15
CA SER A 36 -15.47 4.29 9.50
C SER A 36 -15.99 3.37 10.60
N GLU A 37 -15.11 2.65 11.30
CA GLU A 37 -15.47 1.65 12.30
C GLU A 37 -14.88 1.98 13.67
N PRO A 38 -15.47 2.91 14.43
CA PRO A 38 -14.99 3.29 15.77
C PRO A 38 -14.87 2.10 16.74
N ALA A 39 -15.82 1.16 16.66
CA ALA A 39 -15.84 -0.02 17.52
C ALA A 39 -14.59 -0.90 17.38
N TYR A 40 -14.01 -0.98 16.18
CA TYR A 40 -12.76 -1.70 15.95
C TYR A 40 -11.60 -1.08 16.75
N TRP A 41 -11.49 0.25 16.71
CA TRP A 41 -10.42 0.97 17.41
C TRP A 41 -10.63 1.01 18.93
N GLU A 42 -11.88 1.07 19.40
CA GLU A 42 -12.24 0.97 20.82
C GLU A 42 -11.89 -0.42 21.39
N GLU A 43 -12.16 -1.48 20.62
CA GLU A 43 -11.77 -2.84 21.00
C GLU A 43 -10.22 -3.00 20.98
N THR A 44 -9.54 -2.46 19.97
CA THR A 44 -8.07 -2.42 19.93
C THR A 44 -7.49 -1.74 21.17
N GLU A 45 -8.05 -0.59 21.56
CA GLU A 45 -7.65 0.13 22.75
C GLU A 45 -7.86 -0.70 24.04
N SER A 46 -8.97 -1.42 24.12
CA SER A 46 -9.27 -2.31 25.26
C SER A 46 -8.30 -3.48 25.35
N ILE A 47 -7.92 -4.08 24.21
CA ILE A 47 -6.95 -5.20 24.14
C ILE A 47 -5.56 -4.73 24.56
N VAL A 48 -5.12 -3.58 24.04
CA VAL A 48 -3.80 -3.01 24.33
C VAL A 48 -3.70 -2.54 25.79
N GLY A 49 -4.74 -1.93 26.32
CA GLY A 49 -4.76 -1.38 27.67
C GLY A 49 -3.60 -0.41 27.93
N GLY A 50 -2.88 -0.61 29.03
CA GLY A 50 -1.68 0.18 29.38
C GLY A 50 -0.37 -0.36 28.84
N GLY A 51 -0.39 -1.38 27.97
CA GLY A 51 0.81 -2.02 27.43
C GLY A 51 1.50 -1.23 26.33
N TYR A 52 2.75 -1.61 26.05
CA TYR A 52 3.46 -1.12 24.87
C TYR A 52 2.82 -1.68 23.60
N SER A 53 2.52 -0.80 22.65
CA SER A 53 1.89 -1.19 21.39
C SER A 53 2.16 -0.16 20.29
N ALA A 54 2.17 -0.60 19.03
CA ALA A 54 2.19 0.27 17.88
C ALA A 54 0.98 1.22 17.84
N LEU A 55 -0.14 0.88 18.49
CA LEU A 55 -1.30 1.78 18.64
C LEU A 55 -0.92 3.14 19.23
N ARG A 56 0.05 3.18 20.13
CA ARG A 56 0.55 4.42 20.76
C ARG A 56 1.49 5.22 19.87
N LEU A 57 1.94 4.63 18.75
CA LEU A 57 2.96 5.17 17.85
C LEU A 57 2.38 5.55 16.48
N ILE A 58 1.12 5.20 16.20
CA ILE A 58 0.43 5.51 14.95
C ILE A 58 -0.69 6.53 15.18
N TYR A 59 -1.14 7.15 14.08
CA TYR A 59 -2.31 8.02 14.08
C TYR A 59 -3.40 7.40 13.20
N PRO A 60 -4.36 6.66 13.76
CA PRO A 60 -5.47 6.11 12.97
C PRO A 60 -6.25 7.21 12.26
N GLU A 61 -6.53 7.02 10.97
CA GLU A 61 -7.16 8.03 10.12
C GLU A 61 -8.56 8.44 10.58
N ILE A 62 -9.28 7.54 11.23
CA ILE A 62 -10.59 7.83 11.82
C ILE A 62 -10.54 9.03 12.79
N TYR A 63 -9.38 9.32 13.39
CA TYR A 63 -9.20 10.39 14.37
C TYR A 63 -8.51 11.65 13.82
N LEU A 64 -8.19 11.73 12.52
CA LEU A 64 -7.38 12.81 11.94
C LEU A 64 -7.93 14.24 12.19
N ASN A 65 -9.24 14.36 12.42
CA ASN A 65 -9.89 15.64 12.71
C ASN A 65 -10.04 15.94 14.23
N GLU A 66 -9.58 15.02 15.10
CA GLU A 66 -9.72 15.12 16.54
C GLU A 66 -8.40 15.55 17.19
N ARG A 67 -8.32 16.80 17.66
CA ARG A 67 -7.16 17.35 18.39
C ARG A 67 -5.80 16.98 17.76
N PRO A 68 -5.57 17.27 16.47
CA PRO A 68 -4.44 16.70 15.73
C PRO A 68 -3.08 17.06 16.35
N GLU A 69 -2.88 18.29 16.83
CA GLU A 69 -1.60 18.70 17.42
C GLU A 69 -1.30 17.97 18.73
N GLU A 70 -2.30 17.76 19.59
CA GLU A 70 -2.12 17.04 20.84
C GLU A 70 -1.75 15.58 20.58
N ARG A 71 -2.48 14.90 19.68
CA ARG A 71 -2.21 13.52 19.33
C ARG A 71 -0.83 13.33 18.68
N ILE A 72 -0.43 14.21 17.77
CA ILE A 72 0.90 14.15 17.15
C ILE A 72 2.00 14.31 18.21
N ASN A 73 1.85 15.27 19.14
CA ASN A 73 2.81 15.47 20.21
C ASN A 73 2.89 14.26 21.13
N GLU A 74 1.74 13.63 21.43
CA GLU A 74 1.67 12.41 22.24
C GLU A 74 2.38 11.24 21.54
N ILE A 75 2.09 10.98 20.28
CA ILE A 75 2.76 9.94 19.47
C ILE A 75 4.26 10.15 19.49
N ASN A 76 4.74 11.35 19.20
CA ASN A 76 6.17 11.67 19.18
C ASN A 76 6.83 11.52 20.56
N ARG A 77 6.10 11.82 21.65
CA ARG A 77 6.56 11.57 23.01
C ARG A 77 6.66 10.07 23.28
N ASN A 78 5.62 9.29 22.98
CA ASN A 78 5.62 7.85 23.16
C ASN A 78 6.75 7.17 22.38
N MET A 79 7.03 7.60 21.15
CA MET A 79 8.15 7.07 20.36
C MET A 79 9.49 7.28 21.08
N ARG A 80 9.72 8.47 21.67
CA ARG A 80 10.93 8.74 22.44
C ARG A 80 10.99 7.91 23.73
N GLU A 81 9.89 7.87 24.46
CA GLU A 81 9.79 7.08 25.71
C GLU A 81 10.07 5.59 25.44
N TYR A 82 9.54 5.02 24.37
CA TYR A 82 9.78 3.62 23.99
C TYR A 82 11.27 3.36 23.69
N LEU A 83 11.93 4.30 23.02
CA LEU A 83 13.38 4.22 22.77
C LEU A 83 14.18 4.31 24.07
N GLU A 84 13.88 5.28 24.93
CA GLU A 84 14.56 5.52 26.21
C GLU A 84 14.40 4.37 27.19
N GLN A 85 13.20 3.72 27.18
CA GLN A 85 12.88 2.60 28.05
C GLN A 85 13.39 1.26 27.50
N GLY A 86 14.02 1.26 26.31
CA GLY A 86 14.59 0.06 25.71
C GLY A 86 13.56 -0.99 25.30
N VAL A 87 12.36 -0.55 24.88
CA VAL A 87 11.27 -1.44 24.41
C VAL A 87 11.70 -2.25 23.21
N PHE A 88 12.62 -1.70 22.40
CA PHE A 88 13.05 -2.31 21.14
C PHE A 88 14.42 -3.01 21.25
N GLN A 89 14.59 -3.99 20.38
CA GLN A 89 15.86 -4.54 19.98
C GLN A 89 16.16 -4.08 18.56
N GLU A 90 17.35 -3.56 18.32
CA GLU A 90 17.80 -3.07 17.03
C GLU A 90 18.50 -4.18 16.23
N TYR A 91 18.20 -4.22 14.95
CA TYR A 91 18.84 -5.04 13.92
C TYR A 91 19.33 -4.11 12.81
N SER A 92 20.59 -3.72 12.91
CA SER A 92 21.19 -2.78 11.96
C SER A 92 21.44 -3.41 10.60
N ASN A 93 21.31 -2.63 9.53
CA ASN A 93 21.59 -3.03 8.16
C ASN A 93 20.89 -4.35 7.76
N SER A 94 19.60 -4.45 8.04
CA SER A 94 18.84 -5.69 7.98
C SER A 94 17.69 -5.65 6.98
N ILE A 95 17.34 -6.82 6.49
CA ILE A 95 16.09 -7.09 5.74
C ILE A 95 15.35 -8.19 6.51
N ILE A 96 14.04 -8.03 6.68
CA ILE A 96 13.20 -9.07 7.27
C ILE A 96 12.31 -9.67 6.18
N TYR A 97 12.42 -10.98 5.97
CA TYR A 97 11.44 -11.75 5.24
C TYR A 97 10.21 -11.96 6.12
N VAL A 98 9.03 -11.65 5.61
CA VAL A 98 7.76 -11.70 6.34
C VAL A 98 6.81 -12.71 5.70
N GLU A 99 6.23 -13.55 6.54
CA GLU A 99 5.09 -14.40 6.21
C GLU A 99 3.85 -13.90 6.96
N ARG A 100 2.87 -13.44 6.21
CA ARG A 100 1.60 -12.94 6.74
C ARG A 100 0.49 -13.91 6.40
N THR A 101 0.00 -14.67 7.38
CA THR A 101 -1.23 -15.46 7.21
C THR A 101 -2.43 -14.55 7.38
N LEU A 102 -3.23 -14.41 6.34
CA LEU A 102 -4.44 -13.61 6.33
C LEU A 102 -5.59 -14.33 7.05
N MET A 103 -6.71 -13.62 7.31
CA MET A 103 -7.90 -14.19 7.99
C MET A 103 -8.50 -15.40 7.24
N ASP A 104 -8.41 -15.42 5.94
CA ASP A 104 -8.89 -16.51 5.08
C ASP A 104 -7.89 -17.66 4.90
N GLY A 105 -6.75 -17.60 5.60
CA GLY A 105 -5.70 -18.61 5.58
C GLY A 105 -4.69 -18.48 4.45
N ARG A 106 -4.85 -17.53 3.53
CA ARG A 106 -3.84 -17.26 2.50
C ARG A 106 -2.55 -16.73 3.13
N LEU A 107 -1.43 -17.12 2.56
CA LEU A 107 -0.10 -16.71 3.02
C LEU A 107 0.50 -15.69 2.05
N ARG A 108 0.66 -14.44 2.51
CA ARG A 108 1.41 -13.41 1.81
C ARG A 108 2.86 -13.42 2.25
N LYS A 109 3.76 -13.32 1.29
CA LYS A 109 5.20 -13.24 1.49
C LYS A 109 5.71 -11.86 1.09
N GLY A 110 6.61 -11.30 1.90
CA GLY A 110 7.16 -9.97 1.63
C GLY A 110 8.53 -9.75 2.25
N LEU A 111 9.15 -8.63 1.89
CA LEU A 111 10.42 -8.17 2.47
C LEU A 111 10.22 -6.80 3.10
N VAL A 112 10.56 -6.64 4.37
CA VAL A 112 10.64 -5.33 5.01
C VAL A 112 12.05 -4.79 4.80
N LEU A 113 12.13 -3.64 4.13
CA LEU A 113 13.36 -2.97 3.74
C LEU A 113 13.12 -1.46 3.53
N ALA A 114 14.17 -0.69 3.30
CA ALA A 114 14.07 0.74 3.03
C ALA A 114 14.06 1.03 1.52
N VAL A 115 13.28 2.02 1.10
CA VAL A 115 13.34 2.61 -0.24
C VAL A 115 14.01 3.97 -0.22
N ASP A 116 14.81 4.27 -1.24
CA ASP A 116 15.41 5.57 -1.45
C ASP A 116 14.41 6.51 -2.13
N LEU A 117 13.95 7.52 -1.40
CA LEU A 117 13.00 8.50 -1.89
C LEU A 117 13.55 9.33 -3.07
N GLU A 118 14.87 9.36 -3.31
CA GLU A 118 15.45 9.96 -4.52
C GLU A 118 15.12 9.16 -5.80
N LYS A 119 14.72 7.89 -5.65
CA LYS A 119 14.30 7.00 -6.74
C LYS A 119 12.78 6.89 -6.89
N TYR A 120 12.04 7.60 -6.04
CA TYR A 120 10.57 7.66 -6.06
C TYR A 120 10.07 8.99 -6.59
N ASP A 121 9.05 8.93 -7.44
CA ASP A 121 8.30 10.09 -7.90
C ASP A 121 6.83 9.70 -8.10
N TYR A 122 5.92 10.51 -7.55
CA TYR A 122 4.47 10.30 -7.61
C TYR A 122 3.77 11.16 -8.68
N SER A 123 4.54 11.85 -9.51
CA SER A 123 3.95 12.60 -10.62
C SER A 123 3.35 11.65 -11.69
N PRO A 124 2.25 12.03 -12.37
CA PRO A 124 1.61 11.17 -13.36
C PRO A 124 2.49 10.75 -14.54
N GLN A 125 3.54 11.51 -14.84
CA GLN A 125 4.48 11.27 -15.94
C GLN A 125 5.87 10.87 -15.46
N SER A 126 5.95 10.31 -14.28
CA SER A 126 7.21 9.89 -13.66
C SER A 126 7.99 8.91 -14.54
N SER A 127 9.31 9.11 -14.59
CA SER A 127 10.28 8.17 -15.17
C SER A 127 11.13 7.46 -14.11
N SER A 128 10.81 7.63 -12.83
CA SER A 128 11.55 7.04 -11.70
C SER A 128 11.41 5.52 -11.65
N LEU A 129 12.36 4.85 -10.97
CA LEU A 129 12.31 3.40 -10.73
C LEU A 129 11.10 2.99 -9.89
N ILE A 130 10.67 3.85 -8.98
CA ILE A 130 9.55 3.65 -8.05
C ILE A 130 8.47 4.67 -8.43
N ARG A 131 7.25 4.20 -8.71
CA ARG A 131 6.14 5.08 -9.12
C ARG A 131 4.87 4.79 -8.35
N ALA A 132 4.08 5.85 -8.14
CA ALA A 132 2.72 5.74 -7.62
C ALA A 132 1.81 5.03 -8.65
N THR A 133 0.81 4.30 -8.16
CA THR A 133 -0.22 3.64 -8.97
C THR A 133 -1.50 4.44 -9.08
N GLU A 134 -1.66 5.45 -8.22
CA GLU A 134 -2.82 6.34 -8.20
C GLU A 134 -2.39 7.81 -8.07
N GLY A 135 -3.29 8.71 -8.44
CA GLY A 135 -3.08 10.14 -8.29
C GLY A 135 -2.99 10.55 -6.82
N THR A 136 -1.95 11.29 -6.47
CA THR A 136 -1.79 11.81 -5.12
C THR A 136 -2.71 13.00 -4.87
N ILE A 137 -3.55 12.91 -3.84
CA ILE A 137 -4.40 14.03 -3.39
C ILE A 137 -3.56 14.93 -2.48
N GLU A 138 -3.07 16.04 -3.01
CA GLU A 138 -2.16 16.95 -2.30
C GLU A 138 -2.72 17.47 -0.96
N SER A 139 -4.03 17.67 -0.84
CA SER A 139 -4.67 18.12 0.40
C SER A 139 -4.54 17.12 1.57
N ARG A 140 -4.23 15.86 1.31
CA ARG A 140 -4.02 14.80 2.32
C ARG A 140 -2.58 14.76 2.85
N LEU A 141 -1.61 15.37 2.17
CA LEU A 141 -0.20 15.30 2.56
C LEU A 141 0.14 16.08 3.85
N PRO A 142 -0.38 17.31 4.12
CA PRO A 142 0.08 18.11 5.23
C PRO A 142 -0.06 17.45 6.61
N ALA A 143 -1.13 16.71 6.86
CA ALA A 143 -1.34 16.02 8.14
C ALA A 143 -0.27 14.92 8.35
N ARG A 144 0.00 14.11 7.34
CA ARG A 144 0.99 13.03 7.38
C ARG A 144 2.43 13.56 7.48
N ILE A 145 2.73 14.67 6.80
CA ILE A 145 4.03 15.38 6.91
C ILE A 145 4.25 15.86 8.35
N ARG A 146 3.22 16.40 9.02
CA ARG A 146 3.33 16.85 10.41
C ARG A 146 3.65 15.70 11.37
N ILE A 147 3.02 14.53 11.18
CA ILE A 147 3.29 13.33 11.98
C ILE A 147 4.77 12.95 11.82
N ARG A 148 5.28 12.91 10.58
CA ARG A 148 6.65 12.49 10.26
C ARG A 148 7.72 13.47 10.74
N ARG A 149 7.44 14.77 10.77
CA ARG A 149 8.43 15.84 11.00
C ARG A 149 9.32 15.64 12.22
N ASN A 150 8.74 15.20 13.35
CA ASN A 150 9.44 15.06 14.62
C ASN A 150 9.44 13.60 15.12
N ALA A 151 9.04 12.67 14.28
CA ALA A 151 8.97 11.25 14.61
C ALA A 151 10.38 10.65 14.59
N PRO A 152 10.89 10.09 15.70
CA PRO A 152 12.18 9.39 15.71
C PRO A 152 12.09 7.98 15.14
N LEU A 153 10.86 7.46 14.93
CA LEU A 153 10.55 6.13 14.41
C LEU A 153 9.64 6.23 13.20
N GLU A 154 9.73 5.25 12.32
CA GLU A 154 8.81 5.02 11.23
C GLU A 154 8.18 3.62 11.36
N LEU A 155 6.87 3.52 11.22
CA LEU A 155 6.16 2.24 11.22
C LEU A 155 5.68 1.95 9.78
N PRO A 156 6.08 0.80 9.20
CA PRO A 156 5.74 0.50 7.81
C PRO A 156 4.27 0.10 7.67
N HIS A 157 3.61 0.67 6.68
CA HIS A 157 2.32 0.22 6.16
C HIS A 157 2.24 0.37 4.64
N ILE A 158 3.36 0.79 4.02
CA ILE A 158 3.46 0.99 2.57
C ILE A 158 3.82 -0.35 1.94
N MET A 159 3.05 -0.76 0.95
CA MET A 159 3.34 -1.94 0.14
C MET A 159 3.89 -1.52 -1.21
N LEU A 160 5.08 -2.01 -1.55
CA LEU A 160 5.63 -1.96 -2.89
C LEU A 160 5.42 -3.27 -3.61
N LEU A 161 5.17 -3.21 -4.91
CA LEU A 161 5.01 -4.37 -5.78
C LEU A 161 6.18 -4.47 -6.74
N ILE A 162 6.72 -5.69 -6.88
CA ILE A 162 7.58 -6.08 -7.99
C ILE A 162 6.82 -7.01 -8.93
N ASP A 163 7.13 -6.94 -10.22
CA ASP A 163 6.57 -7.83 -11.22
C ASP A 163 7.57 -8.96 -11.52
N ASP A 164 7.70 -9.90 -10.59
CA ASP A 164 8.57 -11.09 -10.66
C ASP A 164 7.75 -12.35 -10.94
N ARG A 165 7.40 -12.57 -12.20
CA ARG A 165 6.60 -13.72 -12.62
C ARG A 165 7.25 -15.06 -12.34
N GLU A 166 8.58 -15.12 -12.42
CA GLU A 166 9.37 -16.33 -12.23
C GLU A 166 9.65 -16.61 -10.74
N GLN A 167 9.18 -15.73 -9.83
CA GLN A 167 9.26 -15.89 -8.39
C GLN A 167 10.70 -16.11 -7.89
N THR A 168 11.62 -15.27 -8.36
CA THR A 168 13.07 -15.42 -8.12
C THR A 168 13.59 -14.63 -6.92
N VAL A 169 12.81 -13.66 -6.41
CA VAL A 169 13.24 -12.72 -5.36
C VAL A 169 12.81 -13.15 -3.98
N ILE A 170 11.51 -13.30 -3.73
CA ILE A 170 10.93 -13.47 -2.39
C ILE A 170 10.67 -14.94 -2.09
N GLU A 171 10.07 -15.64 -3.02
CA GLU A 171 9.56 -17.00 -2.83
C GLU A 171 10.63 -18.02 -2.44
N PRO A 172 11.87 -17.97 -2.97
CA PRO A 172 12.92 -18.92 -2.60
C PRO A 172 13.31 -18.88 -1.13
N LEU A 173 13.09 -17.74 -0.45
CA LEU A 173 13.41 -17.59 0.97
C LEU A 173 12.58 -18.49 1.88
N ALA A 174 11.40 -18.90 1.44
CA ALA A 174 10.55 -19.82 2.20
C ALA A 174 11.16 -21.23 2.36
N GLU A 175 12.11 -21.61 1.49
CA GLU A 175 12.75 -22.92 1.47
C GLU A 175 14.11 -22.94 2.22
N GLU A 176 14.60 -21.78 2.68
CA GLU A 176 15.93 -21.62 3.31
C GLU A 176 16.01 -22.12 4.76
N GLY A 177 14.91 -22.58 5.35
CA GLY A 177 14.90 -23.07 6.73
C GLY A 177 15.24 -21.98 7.78
N LEU A 178 14.91 -20.74 7.48
CA LEU A 178 15.18 -19.58 8.33
C LEU A 178 14.52 -19.70 9.70
N THR A 179 15.22 -19.26 10.74
CA THR A 179 14.66 -19.20 12.10
C THR A 179 13.90 -17.90 12.30
N PRO A 180 12.62 -17.94 12.72
CA PRO A 180 11.85 -16.72 12.91
C PRO A 180 12.39 -15.89 14.08
N VAL A 181 12.53 -14.59 13.87
CA VAL A 181 12.82 -13.62 14.95
C VAL A 181 11.55 -13.21 15.69
N TYR A 182 10.37 -13.36 15.06
CA TYR A 182 9.07 -13.30 15.71
C TYR A 182 8.07 -14.21 15.00
N ASP A 183 7.08 -14.69 15.76
CA ASP A 183 5.95 -15.49 15.28
C ASP A 183 4.74 -15.22 16.18
N LEU A 184 3.79 -14.40 15.72
CA LEU A 184 2.77 -13.78 16.55
C LEU A 184 1.37 -13.92 15.93
N PRO A 185 0.36 -14.31 16.73
CA PRO A 185 -1.03 -14.09 16.33
C PRO A 185 -1.31 -12.58 16.33
N LEU A 186 -2.19 -12.16 15.46
CA LEU A 186 -2.63 -10.77 15.39
C LEU A 186 -3.98 -10.61 16.08
N MET A 187 -4.17 -9.47 16.76
CA MET A 187 -5.41 -9.20 17.48
C MET A 187 -6.63 -9.15 16.54
N GLN A 188 -7.80 -9.29 17.11
CA GLN A 188 -9.09 -9.21 16.41
C GLN A 188 -9.19 -10.16 15.21
N ASN A 189 -8.72 -11.39 15.39
CA ASN A 189 -8.67 -12.41 14.34
C ASN A 189 -7.88 -11.98 13.09
N GLY A 190 -6.97 -11.02 13.21
CA GLY A 190 -6.16 -10.50 12.11
C GLY A 190 -5.21 -11.52 11.47
N GLY A 191 -5.26 -12.80 11.85
CA GLY A 191 -4.37 -13.86 11.34
C GLY A 191 -3.07 -13.95 12.12
N ARG A 192 -1.95 -14.17 11.42
CA ARG A 192 -0.62 -14.40 12.02
C ARG A 192 0.47 -13.72 11.23
N VAL A 193 1.52 -13.28 11.89
CA VAL A 193 2.71 -12.74 11.24
C VAL A 193 3.96 -13.40 11.77
N LYS A 194 4.84 -13.83 10.85
CA LYS A 194 6.18 -14.31 11.15
C LYS A 194 7.21 -13.45 10.44
N GLY A 195 8.33 -13.20 11.08
CA GLY A 195 9.44 -12.48 10.47
C GLY A 195 10.74 -13.23 10.66
N PHE A 196 11.56 -13.22 9.61
CA PHE A 196 12.83 -13.91 9.53
C PHE A 196 13.91 -12.92 9.13
N LEU A 197 14.95 -12.81 9.95
CA LEU A 197 16.09 -11.95 9.65
C LEU A 197 16.94 -12.61 8.56
N LEU A 198 17.21 -11.88 7.48
CA LEU A 198 18.09 -12.36 6.42
C LEU A 198 19.55 -12.15 6.81
N ASP A 199 20.36 -13.20 6.67
CA ASP A 199 21.81 -13.10 6.72
C ASP A 199 22.38 -12.43 5.45
N GLU A 200 23.68 -12.19 5.44
CA GLU A 200 24.36 -11.52 4.33
C GLU A 200 24.22 -12.28 3.01
N GLU A 201 24.22 -13.63 3.04
CA GLU A 201 24.09 -14.45 1.84
C GLU A 201 22.69 -14.31 1.22
N ASN A 202 21.65 -14.38 2.03
CA ASN A 202 20.27 -14.19 1.58
C ASN A 202 19.99 -12.74 1.12
N GLN A 203 20.58 -11.74 1.80
CA GLN A 203 20.52 -10.35 1.33
C GLN A 203 21.19 -10.19 -0.04
N GLU A 204 22.35 -10.79 -0.27
CA GLU A 204 23.03 -10.75 -1.57
C GLU A 204 22.23 -11.46 -2.66
N ARG A 205 21.57 -12.59 -2.36
CA ARG A 205 20.65 -13.27 -3.29
C ARG A 205 19.48 -12.37 -3.69
N VAL A 206 18.84 -11.71 -2.72
CA VAL A 206 17.76 -10.75 -2.97
C VAL A 206 18.24 -9.61 -3.85
N PHE A 207 19.41 -9.03 -3.54
CA PHE A 207 20.02 -7.99 -4.35
C PHE A 207 20.25 -8.42 -5.79
N ASN A 208 20.85 -9.59 -5.99
CA ASN A 208 21.16 -10.11 -7.33
C ASN A 208 19.89 -10.40 -8.14
N ALA A 209 18.87 -10.96 -7.51
CA ALA A 209 17.59 -11.24 -8.14
C ALA A 209 16.86 -9.94 -8.55
N LEU A 210 16.79 -8.93 -7.67
CA LEU A 210 16.22 -7.62 -7.99
C LEU A 210 17.01 -6.90 -9.08
N SER A 211 18.35 -6.96 -9.03
CA SER A 211 19.21 -6.39 -10.08
C SER A 211 18.97 -7.05 -11.44
N ALA A 212 18.67 -8.34 -11.44
CA ALA A 212 18.32 -9.06 -12.67
C ALA A 212 16.96 -8.66 -13.25
N LEU A 213 16.03 -8.19 -12.41
CA LEU A 213 14.75 -7.60 -12.83
C LEU A 213 14.93 -6.17 -13.35
N ALA A 214 15.95 -5.44 -12.89
CA ALA A 214 16.23 -4.05 -13.24
C ALA A 214 16.85 -3.93 -14.64
N SER A 215 16.22 -4.52 -15.66
CA SER A 215 16.68 -4.54 -17.04
C SER A 215 15.66 -3.89 -17.98
N PRO A 216 15.99 -2.74 -18.63
CA PRO A 216 15.13 -2.11 -19.62
C PRO A 216 14.76 -3.05 -20.77
N ASP A 217 15.71 -3.86 -21.25
CA ASP A 217 15.49 -4.79 -22.36
C ASP A 217 14.47 -5.88 -21.96
N LYS A 218 14.59 -6.44 -20.76
CA LYS A 218 13.62 -7.40 -20.23
C LYS A 218 12.24 -6.76 -20.07
N GLN A 219 12.16 -5.53 -19.56
CA GLN A 219 10.92 -4.78 -19.45
C GLN A 219 10.28 -4.59 -20.82
N GLN A 220 11.05 -4.15 -21.82
CA GLN A 220 10.57 -3.93 -23.18
C GLN A 220 10.01 -5.22 -23.78
N ALA A 221 10.72 -6.33 -23.66
CA ALA A 221 10.29 -7.64 -24.15
C ALA A 221 9.03 -8.13 -23.43
N LYS A 222 9.01 -8.06 -22.09
CA LYS A 222 7.92 -8.53 -21.24
C LYS A 222 6.59 -7.83 -21.55
N TYR A 223 6.61 -6.52 -21.74
CA TYR A 223 5.41 -5.73 -22.00
C TYR A 223 5.17 -5.45 -23.50
N SER A 224 5.97 -6.04 -24.37
CA SER A 224 5.88 -5.84 -25.84
C SER A 224 5.86 -4.35 -26.22
N LEU A 225 6.70 -3.55 -25.57
CA LEU A 225 6.75 -2.11 -25.78
C LEU A 225 7.35 -1.81 -27.16
N LYS A 226 6.67 -1.00 -27.94
CA LYS A 226 7.11 -0.61 -29.30
C LYS A 226 8.30 0.34 -29.28
N GLU A 227 8.40 1.15 -28.22
CA GLU A 227 9.48 2.12 -28.00
C GLU A 227 10.08 1.92 -26.60
N PRO A 228 11.37 2.24 -26.41
CA PRO A 228 11.98 2.20 -25.09
C PRO A 228 11.23 3.09 -24.09
N ALA A 229 10.91 2.54 -22.94
CA ALA A 229 10.28 3.27 -21.85
C ALA A 229 11.21 3.29 -20.61
N PRO A 230 11.15 4.34 -19.79
CA PRO A 230 11.88 4.38 -18.54
C PRO A 230 11.58 3.16 -17.67
N LEU A 231 12.62 2.58 -17.09
CA LEU A 231 12.48 1.39 -16.24
C LEU A 231 11.53 1.67 -15.07
N LEU A 232 10.53 0.80 -14.89
CA LEU A 232 9.66 0.71 -13.72
C LEU A 232 10.01 -0.59 -12.99
N LEU A 233 10.68 -0.48 -11.87
CA LEU A 233 11.05 -1.67 -11.09
C LEU A 233 10.05 -1.92 -9.95
N TYR A 234 9.53 -0.84 -9.35
CA TYR A 234 8.58 -0.94 -8.24
C TYR A 234 7.36 -0.04 -8.46
N ALA A 235 6.20 -0.58 -8.16
CA ALA A 235 4.94 0.16 -8.13
C ALA A 235 4.40 0.21 -6.70
N VAL A 236 3.85 1.35 -6.27
CA VAL A 236 3.24 1.45 -4.94
C VAL A 236 1.88 0.73 -4.97
N GLY A 237 1.78 -0.41 -4.30
CA GLY A 237 0.55 -1.21 -4.25
C GLY A 237 -0.45 -0.68 -3.23
N ASP A 238 0.05 -0.17 -2.10
CA ASP A 238 -0.76 0.47 -1.04
C ASP A 238 0.08 1.51 -0.30
N GLY A 239 -0.57 2.50 0.34
CA GLY A 239 0.11 3.58 1.04
C GLY A 239 0.67 4.69 0.12
N ASN A 240 0.09 4.92 -1.07
CA ASN A 240 0.52 5.97 -2.01
C ASN A 240 0.65 7.35 -1.35
N HIS A 241 -0.35 7.77 -0.56
CA HIS A 241 -0.30 9.07 0.13
C HIS A 241 0.77 9.12 1.23
N SER A 242 1.08 8.00 1.87
CA SER A 242 2.12 7.92 2.91
C SER A 242 3.51 8.02 2.30
N LEU A 243 3.79 7.31 1.20
CA LEU A 243 5.08 7.42 0.52
C LEU A 243 5.26 8.80 -0.13
N ALA A 244 4.19 9.37 -0.72
CA ALA A 244 4.20 10.73 -1.25
C ALA A 244 4.46 11.79 -0.16
N SER A 245 3.91 11.59 1.05
CA SER A 245 4.18 12.47 2.20
C SER A 245 5.62 12.37 2.67
N ALA A 246 6.19 11.15 2.71
CA ALA A 246 7.60 10.95 3.02
C ALA A 246 8.50 11.65 1.99
N LYS A 247 8.22 11.50 0.70
CA LYS A 247 8.92 12.22 -0.39
C LYS A 247 8.82 13.72 -0.24
N SER A 248 7.62 14.25 -0.05
CA SER A 248 7.40 15.69 0.10
C SER A 248 8.11 16.27 1.32
N TYR A 249 8.12 15.54 2.44
CA TYR A 249 8.87 15.92 3.63
C TYR A 249 10.39 15.93 3.35
N TRP A 250 10.90 14.87 2.70
CA TRP A 250 12.30 14.78 2.31
C TRP A 250 12.74 15.93 1.41
N GLU A 251 11.96 16.24 0.36
CA GLU A 251 12.26 17.33 -0.57
C GLU A 251 12.26 18.70 0.11
N GLY A 252 11.44 18.88 1.14
CA GLY A 252 11.46 20.08 1.98
C GLY A 252 12.70 20.17 2.85
N LEU A 253 13.01 19.10 3.57
CA LEU A 253 14.14 19.01 4.49
C LEU A 253 15.48 19.14 3.76
N LYS A 254 15.63 18.45 2.64
CA LYS A 254 16.82 18.45 1.79
C LYS A 254 17.29 19.87 1.39
N LYS A 255 16.38 20.82 1.28
CA LYS A 255 16.67 22.22 0.96
C LYS A 255 17.28 22.99 2.14
N THR A 256 17.19 22.45 3.35
CA THR A 256 17.62 23.11 4.61
C THR A 256 18.89 22.53 5.20
N ILE A 257 19.39 21.43 4.65
CA ILE A 257 20.62 20.73 5.11
C ILE A 257 21.69 20.76 4.02
N SER A 258 22.92 20.44 4.39
CA SER A 258 24.03 20.38 3.43
C SER A 258 23.89 19.17 2.49
N PRO A 259 24.46 19.23 1.26
CA PRO A 259 24.49 18.08 0.35
C PRO A 259 25.16 16.84 0.94
N GLU A 260 26.13 17.02 1.84
CA GLU A 260 26.80 15.89 2.50
C GLU A 260 25.90 15.22 3.54
N GLU A 261 25.20 16.01 4.37
CA GLU A 261 24.18 15.49 5.30
C GLU A 261 23.07 14.78 4.57
N ALA A 262 22.62 15.32 3.42
CA ALA A 262 21.53 14.74 2.64
C ALA A 262 21.84 13.33 2.10
N LYS A 263 23.10 12.97 1.88
CA LYS A 263 23.47 11.66 1.33
C LYS A 263 23.03 10.49 2.20
N ASN A 264 23.18 10.63 3.52
CA ASN A 264 22.94 9.55 4.48
C ASN A 264 21.84 9.90 5.50
N HIS A 265 21.07 10.96 5.25
CA HIS A 265 20.04 11.39 6.18
C HIS A 265 18.91 10.36 6.25
N PRO A 266 18.47 9.90 7.45
CA PRO A 266 17.43 8.87 7.57
C PRO A 266 16.14 9.22 6.87
N ALA A 267 15.72 10.50 6.87
CA ALA A 267 14.50 10.95 6.19
C ALA A 267 14.52 10.81 4.66
N ARG A 268 15.70 10.52 4.06
CA ARG A 268 15.81 10.15 2.64
C ARG A 268 15.16 8.79 2.35
N TYR A 269 15.01 7.96 3.35
CA TYR A 269 14.51 6.59 3.22
C TYR A 269 13.13 6.45 3.83
N ALA A 270 12.37 5.49 3.32
CA ALA A 270 11.09 5.07 3.89
C ALA A 270 11.07 3.56 4.04
N LEU A 271 10.58 3.06 5.18
CA LEU A 271 10.43 1.65 5.43
C LEU A 271 9.16 1.13 4.73
N VAL A 272 9.27 0.01 4.01
CA VAL A 272 8.18 -0.56 3.22
C VAL A 272 8.18 -2.08 3.31
N GLU A 273 7.04 -2.71 2.97
CA GLU A 273 6.95 -4.13 2.65
C GLU A 273 6.98 -4.28 1.12
N LEU A 274 7.96 -4.99 0.59
CA LEU A 274 8.06 -5.36 -0.82
C LEU A 274 7.37 -6.70 -1.04
N VAL A 275 6.42 -6.77 -1.97
CA VAL A 275 5.61 -7.96 -2.27
C VAL A 275 5.66 -8.25 -3.76
N ASN A 276 5.61 -9.52 -4.14
CA ASN A 276 5.51 -9.90 -5.54
C ASN A 276 4.06 -9.76 -6.03
N LEU A 277 3.88 -9.07 -7.16
CA LEU A 277 2.58 -8.94 -7.82
C LEU A 277 1.91 -10.30 -8.13
N HIS A 278 2.73 -11.34 -8.28
CA HIS A 278 2.29 -12.71 -8.54
C HIS A 278 2.13 -13.57 -7.30
N ASP A 279 2.21 -12.99 -6.10
CA ASP A 279 1.91 -13.71 -4.85
C ASP A 279 0.42 -14.14 -4.86
N SER A 280 0.17 -15.43 -4.60
CA SER A 280 -1.17 -16.01 -4.67
C SER A 280 -2.16 -15.46 -3.63
N SER A 281 -1.65 -14.78 -2.61
CA SER A 281 -2.48 -14.10 -1.61
C SER A 281 -3.05 -12.78 -2.09
N LEU A 282 -2.42 -12.16 -3.11
CA LEU A 282 -2.90 -10.92 -3.70
C LEU A 282 -4.07 -11.21 -4.63
N VAL A 283 -5.27 -10.94 -4.17
CA VAL A 283 -6.48 -10.99 -4.97
C VAL A 283 -6.89 -9.56 -5.31
N PHE A 284 -6.93 -9.27 -6.59
CA PHE A 284 -7.40 -7.97 -7.09
C PHE A 284 -8.92 -8.02 -7.18
N GLU A 285 -9.58 -7.53 -6.16
CA GLU A 285 -11.03 -7.43 -6.16
C GLU A 285 -11.48 -6.26 -7.03
N PRO A 286 -12.60 -6.39 -7.75
CA PRO A 286 -13.09 -5.29 -8.56
C PRO A 286 -13.62 -4.15 -7.68
N ILE A 287 -13.19 -2.94 -7.97
CA ILE A 287 -13.81 -1.73 -7.42
C ILE A 287 -15.01 -1.41 -8.30
N HIS A 288 -16.22 -1.57 -7.76
CA HIS A 288 -17.45 -1.27 -8.49
C HIS A 288 -17.71 0.24 -8.53
N ARG A 289 -18.26 0.69 -9.65
CA ARG A 289 -18.66 2.08 -9.88
C ARG A 289 -20.15 2.18 -9.70
N VAL A 290 -20.59 3.12 -8.87
CA VAL A 290 -22.03 3.37 -8.66
C VAL A 290 -22.36 4.77 -9.15
N LEU A 291 -23.26 4.84 -10.10
CA LEU A 291 -23.70 6.11 -10.70
C LEU A 291 -25.08 6.48 -10.12
N PHE A 292 -25.14 7.66 -9.52
CA PHE A 292 -26.36 8.20 -8.91
C PHE A 292 -26.97 9.31 -9.75
N ASN A 293 -28.27 9.55 -9.53
CA ASN A 293 -29.02 10.66 -10.12
C ASN A 293 -29.07 10.61 -11.65
N VAL A 294 -29.10 9.41 -12.22
CA VAL A 294 -29.18 9.17 -13.67
C VAL A 294 -30.33 8.25 -14.01
N GLN A 295 -30.75 8.30 -15.27
CA GLN A 295 -31.72 7.35 -15.83
C GLN A 295 -30.96 6.20 -16.48
N PRO A 296 -31.05 4.94 -15.98
CA PRO A 296 -30.25 3.82 -16.45
C PRO A 296 -30.33 3.61 -17.97
N GLU A 297 -31.52 3.75 -18.54
CA GLU A 297 -31.75 3.54 -19.98
C GLU A 297 -31.02 4.55 -20.84
N LYS A 298 -30.90 5.80 -20.38
CA LYS A 298 -30.12 6.83 -21.06
C LYS A 298 -28.63 6.55 -21.01
N ILE A 299 -28.16 6.08 -19.86
CA ILE A 299 -26.75 5.72 -19.66
C ILE A 299 -26.38 4.51 -20.53
N LEU A 300 -27.24 3.46 -20.57
CA LEU A 300 -27.02 2.32 -21.43
C LEU A 300 -26.97 2.68 -22.92
N LYS A 301 -27.88 3.54 -23.36
CA LYS A 301 -27.89 4.03 -24.73
C LYS A 301 -26.61 4.82 -25.06
N ALA A 302 -26.20 5.74 -24.18
CA ALA A 302 -24.97 6.50 -24.35
C ALA A 302 -23.73 5.57 -24.36
N LEU A 303 -23.70 4.53 -23.53
CA LEU A 303 -22.62 3.54 -23.51
C LEU A 303 -22.56 2.78 -24.85
N GLU A 304 -23.70 2.34 -25.36
CA GLU A 304 -23.79 1.64 -26.66
C GLU A 304 -23.33 2.55 -27.81
N GLU A 305 -23.78 3.79 -27.85
CA GLU A 305 -23.38 4.76 -28.86
C GLU A 305 -21.86 5.02 -28.87
N ARG A 306 -21.22 5.10 -27.70
CA ARG A 306 -19.79 5.42 -27.58
C ARG A 306 -18.89 4.20 -27.72
N CYS A 307 -19.19 3.14 -27.02
CA CYS A 307 -18.32 1.95 -26.95
C CYS A 307 -18.75 0.85 -27.94
N GLY A 308 -20.01 0.89 -28.43
CA GLY A 308 -20.61 -0.20 -29.16
C GLY A 308 -20.73 -1.46 -28.32
N PHE A 309 -21.63 -2.37 -28.69
CA PHE A 309 -21.69 -3.68 -28.04
C PHE A 309 -21.22 -4.79 -29.00
N ALA A 310 -20.58 -5.81 -28.46
CA ALA A 310 -20.06 -6.98 -29.14
C ALA A 310 -20.50 -8.26 -28.44
N SER A 311 -20.23 -9.40 -29.06
CA SER A 311 -20.50 -10.72 -28.47
C SER A 311 -19.40 -11.20 -27.51
N GLU A 312 -18.20 -10.66 -27.64
CA GLU A 312 -17.00 -11.06 -26.90
C GLU A 312 -16.02 -9.92 -26.72
N GLY A 313 -14.98 -10.11 -25.92
CA GLY A 313 -13.93 -9.12 -25.66
C GLY A 313 -14.04 -8.49 -24.28
N GLN A 314 -13.51 -7.27 -24.15
CA GLN A 314 -13.62 -6.52 -22.89
C GLN A 314 -15.07 -6.29 -22.54
N GLY A 315 -15.45 -6.52 -21.26
CA GLY A 315 -16.85 -6.34 -20.85
C GLY A 315 -16.97 -5.91 -19.40
N VAL A 316 -18.21 -5.51 -19.07
CA VAL A 316 -18.61 -5.14 -17.71
C VAL A 316 -20.00 -5.68 -17.44
N GLU A 317 -20.27 -6.01 -16.18
CA GLU A 317 -21.62 -6.25 -15.69
C GLU A 317 -22.23 -4.93 -15.23
N ILE A 318 -23.45 -4.66 -15.68
CA ILE A 318 -24.21 -3.46 -15.34
C ILE A 318 -25.44 -3.89 -14.57
N VAL A 319 -25.57 -3.41 -13.34
CA VAL A 319 -26.68 -3.72 -12.44
C VAL A 319 -27.54 -2.47 -12.26
N PHE A 320 -28.85 -2.58 -12.51
CA PHE A 320 -29.83 -1.52 -12.30
C PHE A 320 -31.23 -2.09 -12.10
N ASN A 321 -32.03 -1.46 -11.26
CA ASN A 321 -33.41 -1.86 -10.97
C ASN A 321 -33.56 -3.36 -10.61
N GLY A 322 -32.58 -3.94 -9.90
CA GLY A 322 -32.58 -5.37 -9.55
C GLY A 322 -32.32 -6.33 -10.72
N GLN A 323 -31.92 -5.80 -11.87
CA GLN A 323 -31.54 -6.59 -13.05
C GLN A 323 -30.03 -6.44 -13.30
N SER A 324 -29.42 -7.48 -13.85
CA SER A 324 -28.03 -7.50 -14.26
C SER A 324 -27.94 -7.75 -15.77
N ARG A 325 -27.04 -7.04 -16.44
CA ARG A 325 -26.75 -7.23 -17.86
C ARG A 325 -25.25 -7.17 -18.06
N PHE A 326 -24.66 -8.21 -18.63
CA PHE A 326 -23.26 -8.20 -19.08
C PHE A 326 -23.19 -7.65 -20.51
N VAL A 327 -22.27 -6.72 -20.76
CA VAL A 327 -22.02 -6.15 -22.08
C VAL A 327 -20.54 -6.18 -22.41
N HIS A 328 -20.21 -6.52 -23.67
CA HIS A 328 -18.86 -6.44 -24.22
C HIS A 328 -18.72 -5.20 -25.08
N PHE A 329 -17.54 -4.57 -25.06
CA PHE A 329 -17.26 -3.36 -25.83
C PHE A 329 -16.73 -3.70 -27.23
N ALA A 330 -17.39 -3.21 -28.27
CA ALA A 330 -16.91 -3.32 -29.65
C ALA A 330 -15.76 -2.34 -29.94
N ARG A 331 -15.74 -1.20 -29.24
CA ARG A 331 -14.73 -0.13 -29.40
C ARG A 331 -14.19 0.25 -28.03
N PRO A 332 -13.35 -0.60 -27.42
CA PRO A 332 -12.78 -0.28 -26.12
C PRO A 332 -11.84 0.92 -26.21
N ALA A 333 -12.00 1.88 -25.28
CA ALA A 333 -11.18 3.10 -25.23
C ALA A 333 -9.87 2.92 -24.47
N HIS A 334 -9.67 1.76 -23.84
CA HIS A 334 -8.49 1.43 -23.03
C HIS A 334 -8.15 -0.06 -23.18
N GLN A 335 -6.94 -0.47 -22.77
CA GLN A 335 -6.53 -1.88 -22.79
C GLN A 335 -7.29 -2.77 -21.79
N LEU A 336 -7.83 -2.18 -20.72
CA LEU A 336 -8.60 -2.87 -19.68
C LEU A 336 -10.04 -2.39 -19.67
N SER A 337 -10.99 -3.29 -19.35
CA SER A 337 -12.40 -2.96 -19.21
C SER A 337 -12.64 -1.83 -18.22
N VAL A 338 -11.93 -1.83 -17.11
CA VAL A 338 -12.00 -0.79 -16.08
C VAL A 338 -11.63 0.59 -16.63
N GLY A 339 -10.60 0.70 -17.46
CA GLY A 339 -10.21 1.96 -18.08
C GLY A 339 -11.21 2.43 -19.13
N THR A 340 -11.78 1.51 -19.90
CA THR A 340 -12.82 1.81 -20.88
C THR A 340 -14.07 2.36 -20.20
N ILE A 341 -14.56 1.68 -19.15
CA ILE A 341 -15.79 2.14 -18.44
C ILE A 341 -15.53 3.43 -17.66
N GLN A 342 -14.35 3.60 -17.05
CA GLN A 342 -14.01 4.82 -16.33
C GLN A 342 -14.06 6.04 -17.26
N LYS A 343 -13.39 5.96 -18.41
CA LYS A 343 -13.39 7.04 -19.40
C LYS A 343 -14.81 7.39 -19.90
N PHE A 344 -15.67 6.39 -20.02
CA PHE A 344 -17.07 6.62 -20.34
C PHE A 344 -17.80 7.37 -19.21
N LEU A 345 -17.62 6.93 -17.95
CA LEU A 345 -18.27 7.54 -16.78
C LEU A 345 -17.80 8.95 -16.52
N ASP A 346 -16.52 9.26 -16.75
CA ASP A 346 -15.99 10.63 -16.65
C ASP A 346 -16.76 11.56 -17.61
N GLY A 347 -17.00 11.13 -18.85
CA GLY A 347 -17.83 11.89 -19.79
C GLY A 347 -19.32 12.00 -19.39
N VAL A 348 -19.86 10.99 -18.69
CA VAL A 348 -21.23 11.06 -18.15
C VAL A 348 -21.33 12.15 -17.07
N LEU A 349 -20.32 12.28 -16.20
CA LEU A 349 -20.30 13.31 -15.16
C LEU A 349 -20.30 14.74 -15.74
N GLU A 350 -19.66 14.92 -16.89
CA GLU A 350 -19.62 16.20 -17.60
C GLU A 350 -20.95 16.55 -18.29
N GLU A 351 -21.64 15.54 -18.84
CA GLU A 351 -22.82 15.74 -19.68
C GLU A 351 -24.16 15.68 -18.94
N PHE A 352 -24.24 14.87 -17.90
CA PHE A 352 -25.49 14.66 -17.16
C PHE A 352 -25.50 15.48 -15.88
N ALA A 353 -26.18 16.62 -15.90
CA ALA A 353 -26.25 17.51 -14.74
C ALA A 353 -26.80 16.80 -13.50
N GLY A 354 -26.05 16.86 -12.41
CA GLY A 354 -26.39 16.22 -11.14
C GLY A 354 -25.99 14.76 -11.03
N ALA A 355 -25.40 14.15 -12.06
CA ALA A 355 -24.82 12.82 -11.98
C ALA A 355 -23.68 12.80 -10.94
N ARG A 356 -23.63 11.74 -10.12
CA ARG A 356 -22.56 11.53 -9.14
C ARG A 356 -22.04 10.11 -9.28
N LEU A 357 -20.73 9.98 -9.28
CA LEU A 357 -20.04 8.68 -9.29
C LEU A 357 -19.48 8.40 -7.90
N ASP A 358 -19.68 7.18 -7.42
CA ASP A 358 -19.08 6.66 -6.20
C ASP A 358 -18.46 5.30 -6.46
N TYR A 359 -17.61 4.85 -5.56
CA TYR A 359 -16.84 3.61 -5.69
C TYR A 359 -17.15 2.70 -4.51
N ILE A 360 -17.53 1.46 -4.81
CA ILE A 360 -17.75 0.42 -3.81
C ILE A 360 -16.68 -0.64 -3.99
N CYS A 361 -15.84 -0.79 -2.98
CA CYS A 361 -14.95 -1.92 -2.87
C CYS A 361 -15.67 -3.03 -2.11
N LEU A 362 -15.95 -4.16 -2.76
CA LEU A 362 -16.58 -5.33 -2.12
C LEU A 362 -15.59 -6.12 -1.24
N LEU A 363 -14.54 -5.48 -0.80
CA LEU A 363 -13.35 -6.10 -0.25
C LEU A 363 -13.47 -6.61 1.16
N TYR A 364 -14.55 -6.44 1.81
CA TYR A 364 -14.71 -7.03 3.12
C TYR A 364 -15.88 -7.98 3.12
N THR A 365 -15.63 -9.18 2.60
CA THR A 365 -16.21 -10.34 3.24
C THR A 365 -15.55 -10.47 4.61
N SER A 366 -15.86 -9.56 5.49
CA SER A 366 -15.65 -9.82 6.90
C SER A 366 -16.48 -11.05 7.25
N PRO A 367 -15.91 -12.01 7.98
CA PRO A 367 -16.67 -13.18 8.41
C PRO A 367 -17.74 -12.84 9.44
N SER A 368 -17.89 -11.57 9.82
CA SER A 368 -18.91 -11.12 10.79
C SER A 368 -20.17 -10.63 10.06
N PRO A 369 -21.37 -11.10 10.44
CA PRO A 369 -22.63 -10.55 9.96
C PRO A 369 -22.80 -9.04 10.24
N ARG A 370 -22.03 -8.48 11.18
CA ARG A 370 -21.97 -7.03 11.45
C ARG A 370 -21.31 -6.27 10.31
N ASP A 371 -20.30 -6.84 9.68
CA ASP A 371 -19.57 -6.18 8.61
C ASP A 371 -20.38 -6.12 7.31
N LEU A 372 -21.32 -7.05 7.11
CA LEU A 372 -22.31 -6.98 6.04
C LEU A 372 -23.31 -5.83 6.20
N SER A 373 -23.47 -5.29 7.42
CA SER A 373 -24.35 -4.15 7.69
C SER A 373 -23.63 -2.81 7.56
N THR A 374 -22.30 -2.77 7.73
CA THR A 374 -21.47 -1.56 7.60
C THR A 374 -21.00 -1.29 6.17
N SER A 375 -21.03 -2.30 5.29
CA SER A 375 -20.84 -2.11 3.85
C SER A 375 -22.01 -1.38 3.16
N ARG A 376 -23.07 -1.06 3.89
CA ARG A 376 -24.08 -0.12 3.42
C ARG A 376 -23.51 1.28 3.48
N MET A 377 -23.49 1.93 2.31
CA MET A 377 -23.10 3.30 2.09
C MET A 377 -23.43 4.20 3.29
N PRO A 378 -22.56 5.19 3.59
CA PRO A 378 -22.98 6.28 4.45
C PRO A 378 -24.29 6.81 3.85
N SER A 379 -25.35 6.69 4.61
CA SER A 379 -26.61 7.37 4.29
C SER A 379 -26.23 8.82 4.13
N SER A 380 -26.51 9.37 2.95
CA SER A 380 -26.40 10.78 2.67
C SER A 380 -27.07 11.57 3.78
N ALA A 381 -26.28 12.25 4.59
CA ALA A 381 -26.72 13.43 5.31
C ALA A 381 -26.10 14.65 4.62
#